data_7d4e087cece5f0f64005d15040c1a852
#
_entry.id   7d4e087cece5f0f64005d15040c1a852
#
_cell.length_a   1.000
_cell.length_b   1.000
_cell.length_c   1.000
_cell.angle_alpha   90.00
_cell.angle_beta   90.00
_cell.angle_gamma   90.00
#
_symmetry.space_group_name_H-M   'P 1'
#
loop_
_entity.id
_entity.type
_entity.pdbx_description
1 polymer ?
#
loop_
_entity_poly.entity_id
_entity_poly.type
_entity_poly.pdbx_seq_one_letter_code
_entity_poly.pdbx_strand_id
1 'polypeptide(L)'
;AIRYVRLKQEHEIHENSNMANAYRAAGNSTIRENNPYLYKDPSDPSAEPIVVLPKGGFYNTAENLLLNYDIRNSVSFSKIWNEKHEFNALLGQQIKYSDRQTNSNTGYGFQYDMGGTVSMNYLIMKQMIEQNFDYYSRALTYDRFAAFYANVDYTYDRRYSISGTARY
;
A
#
# COMPACT_ATOMS: atom_id res chain seq x y z
N ALA A 1 21.25 -4.01 -4.52
CA ALA A 1 20.57 -4.03 -3.20
C ALA A 1 19.21 -4.67 -3.33
N ILE A 2 18.82 -5.48 -2.35
CA ILE A 2 17.48 -6.07 -2.22
C ILE A 2 16.92 -5.57 -0.91
N ARG A 3 15.66 -5.10 -0.92
CA ARG A 3 14.94 -4.64 0.25
C ARG A 3 13.56 -5.29 0.29
N TYR A 4 13.27 -5.94 1.40
CA TYR A 4 11.93 -6.43 1.72
C TYR A 4 11.43 -5.71 2.97
N VAL A 5 10.24 -5.16 2.90
CA VAL A 5 9.58 -4.50 4.03
C VAL A 5 8.17 -5.02 4.14
N ARG A 6 7.79 -5.41 5.35
CA ARG A 6 6.42 -5.74 5.72
C ARG A 6 6.01 -4.85 6.87
N LEU A 7 4.97 -4.06 6.66
CA LEU A 7 4.35 -3.23 7.67
C LEU A 7 2.93 -3.73 7.90
N LYS A 8 2.63 -4.15 9.11
CA LYS A 8 1.28 -4.51 9.52
C LYS A 8 0.79 -3.47 10.53
N GLN A 9 -0.37 -2.93 10.28
CA GLN A 9 -1.10 -2.03 11.18
C GLN A 9 -2.36 -2.74 11.62
N GLU A 10 -2.65 -2.66 12.91
CA GLU A 10 -3.84 -3.24 13.53
C GLU A 10 -4.53 -2.13 14.31
N HIS A 11 -5.82 -1.99 14.10
CA HIS A 11 -6.65 -1.05 14.83
C HIS A 11 -7.86 -1.79 15.38
N GLU A 12 -7.91 -1.90 16.69
CA GLU A 12 -8.94 -2.61 17.42
C GLU A 12 -9.86 -1.62 18.12
N ILE A 13 -11.17 -1.84 17.98
CA ILE A 13 -12.19 -1.11 18.69
C ILE A 13 -12.96 -2.11 19.54
N HIS A 14 -12.80 -2.02 20.85
CA HIS A 14 -13.45 -2.93 21.78
C HIS A 14 -14.98 -2.81 21.72
N GLU A 15 -15.67 -3.92 21.94
CA GLU A 15 -17.13 -4.00 21.89
C GLU A 15 -17.85 -3.05 22.86
N ASN A 16 -17.22 -2.73 23.99
CA ASN A 16 -17.76 -1.81 25.01
C ASN A 16 -17.32 -0.36 24.80
N SER A 17 -16.64 -0.04 23.68
CA SER A 17 -16.28 1.34 23.37
C SER A 17 -17.52 2.18 23.06
N ASN A 18 -17.41 3.49 23.33
CA ASN A 18 -18.49 4.43 22.99
C ASN A 18 -18.85 4.40 21.49
N MET A 19 -17.85 4.18 20.63
CA MET A 19 -18.05 4.08 19.19
C MET A 19 -18.87 2.84 18.81
N ALA A 20 -18.52 1.66 19.32
CA ALA A 20 -19.27 0.44 19.06
C ALA A 20 -20.70 0.52 19.61
N ASN A 21 -20.85 1.10 20.79
CA ASN A 21 -22.17 1.31 21.41
C ASN A 21 -23.03 2.32 20.63
N ALA A 22 -22.43 3.40 20.12
CA ALA A 22 -23.15 4.37 19.29
C ALA A 22 -23.70 3.75 18.00
N TYR A 23 -22.93 2.90 17.33
CA TYR A 23 -23.38 2.19 16.13
C TYR A 23 -24.44 1.11 16.40
N ARG A 24 -24.47 0.55 17.60
CA ARG A 24 -25.51 -0.40 18.01
C ARG A 24 -26.76 0.27 18.53
N ALA A 25 -26.63 1.46 19.10
CA ALA A 25 -27.75 2.22 19.62
C ALA A 25 -28.43 2.99 18.48
N ALA A 26 -29.48 2.47 17.91
CA ALA A 26 -30.35 3.20 16.96
C ALA A 26 -31.32 4.17 17.68
N GLY A 27 -30.93 4.71 18.86
CA GLY A 27 -31.83 5.33 19.82
C GLY A 27 -32.34 6.73 19.46
N ASN A 28 -31.63 7.51 18.63
CA ASN A 28 -32.10 8.84 18.23
C ASN A 28 -31.99 9.04 16.70
N SER A 29 -32.66 10.05 16.17
CA SER A 29 -32.70 10.35 14.75
C SER A 29 -31.32 10.63 14.16
N THR A 30 -30.50 11.39 14.86
CA THR A 30 -29.15 11.76 14.37
C THR A 30 -28.24 10.54 14.22
N ILE A 31 -28.30 9.60 15.18
CA ILE A 31 -27.55 8.35 15.09
C ILE A 31 -28.08 7.49 13.96
N ARG A 32 -29.39 7.39 13.79
CA ARG A 32 -30.02 6.60 12.70
C ARG A 32 -29.64 7.12 11.33
N GLU A 33 -29.66 8.43 11.11
CA GLU A 33 -29.35 9.05 9.83
C GLU A 33 -27.88 8.85 9.41
N ASN A 34 -26.97 8.71 10.37
CA ASN A 34 -25.55 8.62 10.14
C ASN A 34 -24.96 7.22 10.42
N ASN A 35 -25.79 6.24 10.77
CA ASN A 35 -25.33 4.90 11.08
C ASN A 35 -25.27 4.03 9.82
N PRO A 36 -24.06 3.70 9.28
CA PRO A 36 -23.91 2.89 8.07
C PRO A 36 -24.34 1.44 8.28
N TYR A 37 -24.55 1.00 9.51
CA TYR A 37 -24.93 -0.37 9.87
C TYR A 37 -26.44 -0.56 10.05
N LEU A 38 -27.24 0.42 9.63
CA LEU A 38 -28.69 0.28 9.56
C LEU A 38 -29.08 -0.26 8.19
N TYR A 39 -29.72 -1.41 8.19
CA TYR A 39 -30.28 -2.03 6.99
C TYR A 39 -31.79 -1.89 6.98
N LYS A 40 -32.31 -1.42 5.87
CA LYS A 40 -33.74 -1.41 5.58
C LYS A 40 -34.02 -2.33 4.40
N ASP A 41 -35.01 -3.21 4.52
CA ASP A 41 -35.41 -4.11 3.44
C ASP A 41 -35.96 -3.30 2.26
N PRO A 42 -35.33 -3.37 1.06
CA PRO A 42 -35.83 -2.64 -0.10
C PRO A 42 -37.19 -3.15 -0.60
N SER A 43 -37.58 -4.38 -0.26
CA SER A 43 -38.85 -4.99 -0.64
C SER A 43 -40.01 -4.57 0.22
N ASP A 44 -39.76 -4.02 1.41
CA ASP A 44 -40.77 -3.51 2.34
C ASP A 44 -40.45 -2.07 2.78
N PRO A 45 -41.02 -1.07 2.10
CA PRO A 45 -40.82 0.33 2.46
C PRO A 45 -41.31 0.70 3.86
N SER A 46 -42.18 -0.11 4.45
CA SER A 46 -42.72 0.10 5.81
C SER A 46 -41.86 -0.55 6.90
N ALA A 47 -40.90 -1.38 6.52
CA ALA A 47 -40.04 -2.06 7.49
C ALA A 47 -39.20 -1.06 8.29
N GLU A 48 -39.14 -1.27 9.60
CA GLU A 48 -38.23 -0.53 10.49
C GLU A 48 -36.78 -0.93 10.20
N PRO A 49 -35.86 0.04 10.12
CA PRO A 49 -34.42 -0.26 9.95
C PRO A 49 -33.87 -1.07 11.12
N ILE A 50 -33.11 -2.10 10.81
CA ILE A 50 -32.46 -2.95 11.80
C ILE A 50 -30.95 -2.72 11.82
N VAL A 51 -30.33 -2.80 13.00
CA VAL A 51 -28.88 -2.74 13.13
C VAL A 51 -28.30 -4.10 12.74
N VAL A 52 -27.51 -4.13 11.68
CA VAL A 52 -26.87 -5.37 11.17
C VAL A 52 -25.46 -5.59 11.70
N LEU A 53 -24.94 -4.65 12.49
CA LEU A 53 -23.64 -4.81 13.12
C LEU A 53 -23.65 -5.97 14.11
N PRO A 54 -22.83 -7.01 13.90
CA PRO A 54 -22.76 -8.13 14.82
C PRO A 54 -22.29 -7.71 16.23
N LYS A 55 -22.65 -8.48 17.24
CA LYS A 55 -22.12 -8.30 18.58
C LYS A 55 -20.60 -8.55 18.55
N GLY A 56 -19.83 -7.68 19.22
CA GLY A 56 -18.36 -7.70 19.22
C GLY A 56 -17.78 -6.31 18.89
N GLY A 57 -16.49 -6.20 18.83
CA GLY A 57 -15.75 -5.02 18.42
C GLY A 57 -15.46 -4.95 16.92
N PHE A 58 -14.53 -4.09 16.56
CA PHE A 58 -14.01 -4.00 15.20
C PHE A 58 -12.52 -4.37 15.22
N TYR A 59 -12.09 -5.12 14.22
CA TYR A 59 -10.70 -5.45 14.01
C TYR A 59 -10.29 -5.07 12.59
N ASN A 60 -9.62 -3.94 12.47
CA ASN A 60 -9.17 -3.42 11.19
C ASN A 60 -7.68 -3.72 11.02
N THR A 61 -7.33 -4.31 9.90
CA THR A 61 -5.94 -4.58 9.56
C THR A 61 -5.57 -3.94 8.24
N ALA A 62 -4.36 -3.37 8.17
CA ALA A 62 -3.75 -2.94 6.93
C ALA A 62 -2.33 -3.52 6.86
N GLU A 63 -2.03 -4.19 5.77
CA GLU A 63 -0.72 -4.77 5.51
C GLU A 63 -0.13 -4.19 4.23
N ASN A 64 1.09 -3.66 4.36
CA ASN A 64 1.87 -3.16 3.24
C ASN A 64 3.11 -4.04 3.08
N LEU A 65 3.23 -4.66 1.91
CA LEU A 65 4.39 -5.42 1.50
C LEU A 65 5.13 -4.65 0.43
N LEU A 66 6.43 -4.54 0.56
CA LEU A 66 7.30 -3.93 -0.44
C LEU A 66 8.47 -4.88 -0.71
N LEU A 67 8.59 -5.31 -1.95
CA LEU A 67 9.78 -5.96 -2.48
C LEU A 67 10.43 -5.01 -3.48
N ASN A 68 11.66 -4.63 -3.21
CA ASN A 68 12.41 -3.72 -4.07
C ASN A 68 13.82 -4.27 -4.29
N TYR A 69 14.26 -4.27 -5.54
CA TYR A 69 15.66 -4.54 -5.86
C TYR A 69 16.21 -3.50 -6.85
N ASP A 70 17.47 -3.14 -6.62
CA ASP A 70 18.25 -2.23 -7.45
C ASP A 70 19.56 -2.93 -7.78
N ILE A 71 19.74 -3.25 -9.05
CA ILE A 71 20.93 -3.88 -9.60
C ILE A 71 21.62 -2.84 -10.46
N ARG A 72 22.89 -2.56 -10.15
CA ARG A 72 23.73 -1.64 -10.91
C ARG A 72 25.00 -2.37 -11.29
N ASN A 73 25.33 -2.33 -12.56
CA ASN A 73 26.58 -2.81 -13.09
C ASN A 73 27.25 -1.66 -13.82
N SER A 74 28.56 -1.52 -13.64
CA SER A 74 29.34 -0.53 -14.36
C SER A 74 30.71 -1.09 -14.72
N VAL A 75 31.20 -0.66 -15.86
CA VAL A 75 32.55 -0.95 -16.34
C VAL A 75 33.24 0.36 -16.56
N SER A 76 34.42 0.50 -15.98
CA SER A 76 35.29 1.65 -16.18
C SER A 76 36.51 1.28 -17.00
N PHE A 77 36.88 2.15 -17.90
CA PHE A 77 38.08 2.05 -18.70
C PHE A 77 38.87 3.34 -18.54
N SER A 78 40.17 3.23 -18.27
CA SER A 78 41.09 4.36 -18.17
C SER A 78 42.38 4.01 -18.88
N LYS A 79 42.85 4.90 -19.75
CA LYS A 79 44.08 4.74 -20.50
C LYS A 79 44.79 6.05 -20.73
N ILE A 80 46.10 6.05 -20.53
CA ILE A 80 47.00 7.15 -20.91
C ILE A 80 47.91 6.64 -22.02
N TRP A 81 48.08 7.43 -23.08
CA TRP A 81 49.06 7.14 -24.15
C TRP A 81 49.82 8.38 -24.55
N ASN A 82 51.04 8.18 -25.00
CA ASN A 82 51.96 9.26 -25.38
C ASN A 82 52.14 10.33 -24.30
N GLU A 83 51.95 10.00 -23.02
CA GLU A 83 52.06 10.90 -21.86
C GLU A 83 51.18 12.18 -21.93
N LYS A 84 50.45 12.37 -23.02
CA LYS A 84 49.64 13.57 -23.32
C LYS A 84 48.15 13.29 -23.43
N HIS A 85 47.76 12.07 -23.71
CA HIS A 85 46.36 11.73 -23.94
C HIS A 85 45.87 10.88 -22.78
N GLU A 86 44.89 11.39 -22.07
CA GLU A 86 44.21 10.67 -21.01
C GLU A 86 42.74 10.50 -21.39
N PHE A 87 42.30 9.25 -21.40
CA PHE A 87 40.91 8.88 -21.73
C PHE A 87 40.33 8.04 -20.59
N ASN A 88 39.19 8.48 -20.08
CA ASN A 88 38.42 7.79 -19.09
C ASN A 88 36.99 7.57 -19.61
N ALA A 89 36.50 6.37 -19.50
CA ALA A 89 35.14 6.03 -19.84
C ALA A 89 34.49 5.19 -18.75
N LEU A 90 33.24 5.47 -18.44
CA LEU A 90 32.39 4.70 -17.54
C LEU A 90 31.10 4.38 -18.26
N LEU A 91 30.82 3.09 -18.43
CA LEU A 91 29.55 2.59 -18.94
C LEU A 91 28.83 1.84 -17.84
N GLY A 92 27.54 2.03 -17.71
CA GLY A 92 26.78 1.32 -16.70
C GLY A 92 25.33 1.12 -17.06
N GLN A 93 24.74 0.16 -16.37
CA GLN A 93 23.32 -0.10 -16.41
C GLN A 93 22.74 -0.15 -15.00
N GLN A 94 21.48 0.25 -14.87
CA GLN A 94 20.71 0.17 -13.65
C GLN A 94 19.35 -0.47 -13.94
N ILE A 95 18.99 -1.49 -13.19
CA ILE A 95 17.68 -2.11 -13.22
C ILE A 95 17.08 -1.97 -11.83
N LYS A 96 15.91 -1.33 -11.76
CA LYS A 96 15.11 -1.25 -10.53
C LYS A 96 13.80 -1.96 -10.75
N TYR A 97 13.38 -2.67 -9.73
CA TYR A 97 12.07 -3.26 -9.62
C TYR A 97 11.50 -2.97 -8.26
N SER A 98 10.25 -2.56 -8.22
CA SER A 98 9.51 -2.33 -6.99
C SER A 98 8.13 -2.98 -7.14
N ASP A 99 7.82 -3.88 -6.24
CA ASP A 99 6.50 -4.50 -6.09
C ASP A 99 5.93 -4.08 -4.74
N ARG A 100 4.82 -3.38 -4.79
CA ARG A 100 4.10 -2.92 -3.61
C ARG A 100 2.72 -3.53 -3.60
N GLN A 101 2.41 -4.23 -2.53
CA GLN A 101 1.11 -4.77 -2.26
C GLN A 101 0.54 -4.15 -0.99
N THR A 102 -0.65 -3.62 -1.07
CA THR A 102 -1.42 -3.13 0.07
C THR A 102 -2.67 -3.97 0.21
N ASN A 103 -2.88 -4.56 1.36
CA ASN A 103 -4.10 -5.29 1.71
C ASN A 103 -4.73 -4.58 2.90
N SER A 104 -6.02 -4.37 2.87
CA SER A 104 -6.79 -3.92 4.04
C SER A 104 -8.00 -4.80 4.26
N ASN A 105 -8.34 -4.99 5.52
CA ASN A 105 -9.48 -5.80 5.93
C ASN A 105 -10.15 -5.18 7.14
N THR A 106 -11.47 -5.19 7.15
CA THR A 106 -12.31 -4.77 8.28
C THR A 106 -13.07 -5.97 8.80
N GLY A 107 -12.79 -6.37 10.03
CA GLY A 107 -13.51 -7.42 10.75
C GLY A 107 -14.58 -6.83 11.64
N TYR A 108 -15.83 -7.17 11.36
CA TYR A 108 -16.98 -6.76 12.17
C TYR A 108 -17.33 -7.82 13.20
N GLY A 109 -17.76 -7.40 14.37
CA GLY A 109 -18.18 -8.30 15.44
C GLY A 109 -17.03 -9.14 15.98
N PHE A 110 -15.86 -8.51 16.15
CA PHE A 110 -14.70 -9.19 16.72
C PHE A 110 -14.93 -9.52 18.19
N GLN A 111 -14.90 -10.82 18.51
CA GLN A 111 -15.20 -11.32 19.85
C GLN A 111 -13.91 -11.70 20.56
N TYR A 112 -13.49 -10.84 21.49
CA TYR A 112 -12.29 -11.06 22.30
C TYR A 112 -12.42 -12.28 23.20
N ASP A 113 -13.60 -12.50 23.77
CA ASP A 113 -13.87 -13.60 24.71
C ASP A 113 -13.80 -14.98 24.04
N MET A 114 -13.94 -15.03 22.72
CA MET A 114 -13.92 -16.25 21.92
C MET A 114 -12.62 -16.43 21.12
N GLY A 115 -11.52 -15.89 21.61
CA GLY A 115 -10.22 -16.04 20.96
C GLY A 115 -10.04 -15.22 19.69
N GLY A 116 -10.78 -14.12 19.54
CA GLY A 116 -10.61 -13.20 18.44
C GLY A 116 -11.27 -13.64 17.14
N THR A 117 -12.41 -14.30 17.23
CA THR A 117 -13.20 -14.66 16.04
C THR A 117 -14.04 -13.50 15.54
N VAL A 118 -14.18 -13.39 14.21
CA VAL A 118 -15.06 -12.42 13.57
C VAL A 118 -16.40 -13.07 13.26
N SER A 119 -17.49 -12.38 13.61
CA SER A 119 -18.84 -12.83 13.25
C SER A 119 -19.17 -12.41 11.84
N MET A 120 -19.49 -13.38 10.98
CA MET A 120 -19.87 -13.13 9.59
C MET A 120 -21.40 -13.09 9.46
N ASN A 121 -21.93 -11.94 9.10
CA ASN A 121 -23.36 -11.77 8.78
C ASN A 121 -23.46 -11.24 7.34
N TYR A 122 -24.23 -11.94 6.49
CA TYR A 122 -24.36 -11.56 5.07
C TYR A 122 -25.02 -10.18 4.89
N LEU A 123 -25.90 -9.78 5.79
CA LEU A 123 -26.57 -8.47 5.71
C LEU A 123 -25.59 -7.31 5.89
N ILE A 124 -24.61 -7.42 6.80
CA ILE A 124 -23.61 -6.38 6.93
C ILE A 124 -22.70 -6.31 5.69
N MET A 125 -22.36 -7.45 5.10
CA MET A 125 -21.56 -7.49 3.87
C MET A 125 -22.32 -6.83 2.73
N LYS A 126 -23.61 -7.17 2.55
CA LYS A 126 -24.47 -6.54 1.55
C LYS A 126 -24.57 -5.03 1.75
N GLN A 127 -24.84 -4.59 2.98
CA GLN A 127 -24.97 -3.18 3.34
C GLN A 127 -23.68 -2.38 3.05
N MET A 128 -22.52 -2.94 3.40
CA MET A 128 -21.22 -2.29 3.15
C MET A 128 -20.94 -2.16 1.66
N ILE A 129 -21.20 -3.19 0.87
CA ILE A 129 -21.04 -3.16 -0.59
C ILE A 129 -21.97 -2.13 -1.22
N GLU A 130 -23.23 -2.07 -0.82
CA GLU A 130 -24.20 -1.09 -1.33
C GLU A 130 -23.83 0.37 -0.99
N GLN A 131 -23.12 0.57 0.10
CA GLN A 131 -22.60 1.90 0.51
C GLN A 131 -21.19 2.20 0.01
N ASN A 132 -20.61 1.36 -0.84
CA ASN A 132 -19.22 1.47 -1.32
C ASN A 132 -18.17 1.48 -0.20
N PHE A 133 -18.43 0.78 0.88
CA PHE A 133 -17.45 0.50 1.92
C PHE A 133 -16.84 -0.89 1.71
N ASP A 134 -15.58 -0.93 1.30
CA ASP A 134 -14.88 -2.19 1.11
C ASP A 134 -14.51 -2.80 2.46
N TYR A 135 -15.02 -4.00 2.75
CA TYR A 135 -14.58 -4.78 3.91
C TYR A 135 -13.22 -5.46 3.67
N TYR A 136 -12.83 -5.58 2.41
CA TYR A 136 -11.53 -6.07 1.96
C TYR A 136 -11.10 -5.33 0.71
N SER A 137 -9.87 -4.84 0.70
CA SER A 137 -9.28 -4.26 -0.51
C SER A 137 -7.86 -4.75 -0.71
N ARG A 138 -7.46 -4.86 -1.97
CA ARG A 138 -6.11 -5.22 -2.36
C ARG A 138 -5.67 -4.35 -3.52
N ALA A 139 -4.57 -3.64 -3.32
CA ALA A 139 -3.93 -2.85 -4.36
C ALA A 139 -2.53 -3.42 -4.66
N LEU A 140 -2.19 -3.52 -5.93
CA LEU A 140 -0.90 -3.96 -6.43
C LEU A 140 -0.32 -2.86 -7.32
N THR A 141 0.91 -2.45 -7.03
CA THR A 141 1.64 -1.45 -7.81
C THR A 141 3.01 -2.00 -8.17
N TYR A 142 3.33 -1.98 -9.46
CA TYR A 142 4.59 -2.45 -9.98
C TYR A 142 5.31 -1.31 -10.69
N ASP A 143 6.54 -1.03 -10.25
CA ASP A 143 7.43 -0.09 -10.90
C ASP A 143 8.64 -0.83 -11.46
N ARG A 144 8.89 -0.65 -12.74
CA ARG A 144 10.04 -1.23 -13.43
C ARG A 144 10.80 -0.13 -14.13
N PHE A 145 12.08 -0.07 -13.88
CA PHE A 145 12.94 0.93 -14.45
C PHE A 145 14.24 0.27 -14.92
N ALA A 146 14.62 0.56 -16.17
CA ALA A 146 15.90 0.20 -16.72
C ALA A 146 16.56 1.46 -17.28
N ALA A 147 17.82 1.68 -16.98
CA ALA A 147 18.58 2.79 -17.48
C ALA A 147 19.99 2.34 -17.88
N PHE A 148 20.50 2.97 -18.92
CA PHE A 148 21.89 2.90 -19.33
C PHE A 148 22.50 4.28 -19.19
N TYR A 149 23.75 4.34 -18.74
CA TYR A 149 24.48 5.60 -18.61
C TYR A 149 25.91 5.43 -19.10
N ALA A 150 26.43 6.49 -19.66
CA ALA A 150 27.79 6.59 -20.15
C ALA A 150 28.38 7.93 -19.75
N ASN A 151 29.60 7.91 -19.24
CA ASN A 151 30.44 9.10 -19.01
C ASN A 151 31.74 8.89 -19.78
N VAL A 152 32.16 9.89 -20.49
CA VAL A 152 33.41 9.88 -21.22
C VAL A 152 34.14 11.18 -20.96
N ASP A 153 35.40 11.08 -20.57
CA ASP A 153 36.29 12.18 -20.31
C ASP A 153 37.57 12.01 -21.12
N TYR A 154 37.97 13.05 -21.79
CA TYR A 154 39.23 13.09 -22.51
C TYR A 154 40.02 14.33 -22.15
N THR A 155 41.29 14.16 -21.81
CA THR A 155 42.22 15.23 -21.46
C THR A 155 43.46 15.17 -22.35
N TYR A 156 43.82 16.30 -22.92
CA TYR A 156 45.02 16.48 -23.75
C TYR A 156 46.05 17.36 -23.04
N ASP A 157 47.29 16.87 -22.97
CA ASP A 157 48.47 17.54 -22.40
C ASP A 157 48.20 18.12 -20.98
N ARG A 158 47.29 17.54 -20.23
CA ARG A 158 46.84 17.99 -18.90
C ARG A 158 46.35 19.45 -18.88
N ARG A 159 46.02 20.00 -20.05
CA ARG A 159 45.58 21.42 -20.24
C ARG A 159 44.18 21.55 -20.74
N TYR A 160 43.77 20.66 -21.62
CA TYR A 160 42.47 20.73 -22.27
C TYR A 160 41.68 19.46 -21.95
N SER A 161 40.51 19.63 -21.37
CA SER A 161 39.64 18.53 -21.05
C SER A 161 38.26 18.74 -21.68
N ILE A 162 37.70 17.66 -22.20
CA ILE A 162 36.31 17.58 -22.67
C ILE A 162 35.63 16.41 -22.02
N SER A 163 34.42 16.61 -21.51
CA SER A 163 33.63 15.57 -20.91
C SER A 163 32.23 15.49 -21.50
N GLY A 164 31.68 14.30 -21.57
CA GLY A 164 30.33 14.03 -22.03
C GLY A 164 29.62 12.99 -21.15
N THR A 165 28.37 13.25 -20.85
CA THR A 165 27.52 12.36 -20.06
C THR A 165 26.23 12.10 -20.82
N ALA A 166 25.85 10.84 -20.94
CA ALA A 166 24.58 10.42 -21.52
C ALA A 166 23.87 9.46 -20.59
N ARG A 167 22.55 9.58 -20.51
CA ARG A 167 21.68 8.64 -19.79
C ARG A 167 20.39 8.43 -20.57
N TYR A 168 20.04 7.16 -20.74
CA TYR A 168 18.78 6.73 -21.34
C TYR A 168 17.98 5.92 -20.32
#